data_79d40c4ce079522cc6f7d2d91402a0d9
#
_entry.id   79d40c4ce079522cc6f7d2d91402a0d9
#
_cell.length_a   1.000
_cell.length_b   1.000
_cell.length_c   1.000
_cell.angle_alpha   90.00
_cell.angle_beta   90.00
_cell.angle_gamma   90.00
#
_symmetry.space_group_name_H-M   'P 1'
#
loop_
_entity.id
_entity.type
_entity.pdbx_description
1 polymer ?
#
loop_
_entity_poly.entity_id
_entity_poly.type
_entity_poly.pdbx_seq_one_letter_code
_entity_poly.pdbx_strand_id
1 'polypeptide(L)'
;MLVPVITGYGIRKGLVVADPSLTVHRETGRPTILVKIGGSSITNKANKETLNQTALNWFVDTLAAHRPDRDAMHGLGGLYGRFDYVVVHGAGSFGHHTAKEFGLKGASTPPAAEEPSGIVNEQSRQGHFNLTMGMSKTRLSVQTLNRLLVQAMIERNLPAVGVSPCFGSPIVQSHGDGLRDVVDSVVNMLRIGLVPVLHGDVCPYGTHGGGILSGDTIMTALGKSISFYRVVFITDVDGVYNSDPRKDSTAELVSTVHVGPDGTVLTEVNASESSHEHDVTGGFETKLRCASEIVQHNNTTVYVVRHGTVSAKQALGGEPNVDVATMVQRSN
;
A
#
# COMPACT_ATOMS: atom_id res chain seq x y z
N MET A 1 -1.50 33.25 29.02
CA MET A 1 -0.66 32.43 28.10
C MET A 1 -1.42 32.39 26.80
N LEU A 2 -1.06 33.25 25.85
CA LEU A 2 -1.74 33.41 24.57
C LEU A 2 -1.19 32.36 23.58
N VAL A 3 -2.06 31.51 23.08
CA VAL A 3 -1.77 30.58 21.98
C VAL A 3 -1.73 31.41 20.69
N PRO A 4 -0.67 31.36 19.90
CA PRO A 4 -0.65 32.09 18.63
C PRO A 4 -1.60 31.44 17.63
N VAL A 5 -2.56 32.22 17.14
CA VAL A 5 -3.42 31.88 16.02
C VAL A 5 -2.55 31.97 14.74
N ILE A 6 -2.39 30.84 14.06
CA ILE A 6 -1.73 30.80 12.76
C ILE A 6 -2.69 31.39 11.71
N THR A 7 -2.54 32.68 11.43
CA THR A 7 -3.15 33.33 10.27
C THR A 7 -2.10 33.42 9.17
N GLY A 8 -2.32 32.73 8.07
CA GLY A 8 -1.49 32.90 6.88
C GLY A 8 -1.53 31.76 5.87
N TYR A 9 -2.70 31.42 5.34
CA TYR A 9 -2.78 30.68 4.08
C TYR A 9 -2.82 31.67 2.92
N GLY A 10 -1.66 31.98 2.39
CA GLY A 10 -1.55 32.61 1.09
C GLY A 10 -1.78 31.55 0.00
N ILE A 11 -2.95 31.58 -0.63
CA ILE A 11 -3.25 30.78 -1.82
C ILE A 11 -2.35 31.31 -2.97
N ARG A 12 -1.21 30.68 -3.21
CA ARG A 12 -0.50 30.82 -4.48
C ARG A 12 -1.12 29.83 -5.46
N LYS A 13 -1.94 30.33 -6.38
CA LYS A 13 -2.25 29.66 -7.64
C LYS A 13 -0.94 29.61 -8.46
N GLY A 14 -0.22 28.51 -8.34
CA GLY A 14 0.90 28.14 -9.20
C GLY A 14 0.78 26.64 -9.42
N LEU A 15 0.65 26.25 -10.68
CA LEU A 15 0.78 24.87 -11.12
C LEU A 15 2.19 24.42 -10.70
N VAL A 16 2.32 23.80 -9.54
CA VAL A 16 3.53 23.09 -9.17
C VAL A 16 3.46 21.77 -9.93
N VAL A 17 4.07 21.74 -11.10
CA VAL A 17 4.50 20.48 -11.71
C VAL A 17 5.31 19.78 -10.60
N ALA A 18 4.86 18.64 -10.15
CA ALA A 18 5.60 17.85 -9.17
C ALA A 18 7.00 17.62 -9.73
N ASP A 19 7.99 18.23 -9.10
CA ASP A 19 9.40 17.97 -9.39
C ASP A 19 9.65 16.51 -8.99
N PRO A 20 9.96 15.62 -9.93
CA PRO A 20 10.24 14.20 -9.61
C PRO A 20 11.47 14.02 -8.71
N SER A 21 12.15 15.12 -8.35
CA SER A 21 13.28 15.13 -7.43
C SER A 21 12.90 15.38 -5.97
N LEU A 22 11.61 15.40 -5.58
CA LEU A 22 11.20 15.42 -4.17
C LEU A 22 11.59 14.12 -3.48
N THR A 23 12.87 13.99 -3.19
CA THR A 23 13.36 12.95 -2.31
C THR A 23 12.97 13.34 -0.89
N VAL A 24 12.03 12.62 -0.29
CA VAL A 24 11.68 12.75 1.14
C VAL A 24 12.97 12.71 1.99
N HIS A 25 13.96 11.97 1.55
CA HIS A 25 15.29 11.92 2.15
C HIS A 25 15.98 13.30 2.22
N ARG A 26 15.81 14.19 1.25
CA ARG A 26 16.38 15.56 1.31
C ARG A 26 15.67 16.43 2.33
N GLU A 27 14.39 16.17 2.58
CA GLU A 27 13.58 17.00 3.47
C GLU A 27 13.58 16.51 4.93
N THR A 28 13.59 15.18 5.15
CA THR A 28 13.60 14.59 6.50
C THR A 28 14.98 14.28 7.00
N GLY A 29 15.99 14.27 6.12
CA GLY A 29 17.36 13.84 6.43
C GLY A 29 17.50 12.35 6.77
N ARG A 30 16.43 11.54 6.57
CA ARG A 30 16.40 10.12 6.90
C ARG A 30 15.92 9.27 5.73
N PRO A 31 16.54 8.11 5.50
CA PRO A 31 16.07 7.17 4.50
C PRO A 31 14.71 6.60 4.92
N THR A 32 13.76 6.59 3.99
CA THR A 32 12.40 6.11 4.22
C THR A 32 12.14 4.85 3.42
N ILE A 33 11.53 3.85 4.04
CA ILE A 33 11.10 2.60 3.39
C ILE A 33 9.57 2.64 3.23
N LEU A 34 9.11 2.43 2.00
CA LEU A 34 7.71 2.17 1.72
C LEU A 34 7.45 0.67 1.84
N VAL A 35 6.59 0.26 2.76
CA VAL A 35 6.30 -1.15 3.00
C VAL A 35 4.82 -1.46 2.81
N LYS A 36 4.53 -2.51 2.04
CA LYS A 36 3.20 -3.11 1.98
C LYS A 36 3.18 -4.44 2.70
N ILE A 37 2.30 -4.57 3.68
CA ILE A 37 1.97 -5.87 4.26
C ILE A 37 0.65 -6.40 3.71
N GLY A 38 0.68 -7.63 3.19
CA GLY A 38 -0.53 -8.30 2.71
C GLY A 38 -1.55 -8.45 3.83
N GLY A 39 -2.82 -8.15 3.57
CA GLY A 39 -3.87 -8.36 4.57
C GLY A 39 -3.94 -9.81 5.06
N SER A 40 -3.70 -10.76 4.16
CA SER A 40 -3.62 -12.19 4.50
C SER A 40 -2.43 -12.56 5.39
N SER A 41 -1.39 -11.73 5.43
CA SER A 41 -0.23 -11.99 6.30
C SER A 41 -0.53 -11.68 7.77
N ILE A 42 -1.42 -10.73 8.05
CA ILE A 42 -1.78 -10.29 9.41
C ILE A 42 -3.21 -10.63 9.82
N THR A 43 -3.97 -11.34 8.98
CA THR A 43 -5.34 -11.77 9.30
C THR A 43 -5.54 -13.24 8.96
N ASN A 44 -6.52 -13.88 9.60
CA ASN A 44 -6.95 -15.22 9.25
C ASN A 44 -8.00 -15.16 8.13
N LYS A 45 -7.64 -15.66 6.93
CA LYS A 45 -8.52 -15.62 5.74
C LYS A 45 -9.83 -16.39 5.91
N ALA A 46 -9.84 -17.43 6.74
CA ALA A 46 -11.01 -18.30 6.90
C ALA A 46 -12.15 -17.64 7.66
N ASN A 47 -11.83 -16.72 8.56
CA ASN A 47 -12.80 -16.10 9.46
C ASN A 47 -12.87 -14.59 9.25
N LYS A 48 -14.10 -14.06 9.14
CA LYS A 48 -14.34 -12.63 9.01
C LYS A 48 -13.75 -11.89 10.21
N GLU A 49 -13.09 -10.77 9.93
CA GLU A 49 -12.55 -9.83 10.94
C GLU A 49 -11.67 -10.48 12.02
N THR A 50 -10.90 -11.47 11.63
CA THR A 50 -10.04 -12.20 12.55
C THR A 50 -8.58 -11.86 12.33
N LEU A 51 -7.95 -11.27 13.35
CA LEU A 51 -6.56 -10.85 13.35
C LEU A 51 -5.63 -12.06 13.59
N ASN A 52 -4.50 -12.10 12.91
CA ASN A 52 -3.38 -12.96 13.27
C ASN A 52 -2.41 -12.15 14.15
N GLN A 53 -2.64 -12.23 15.46
CA GLN A 53 -1.90 -11.42 16.44
C GLN A 53 -0.40 -11.69 16.42
N THR A 54 0.02 -12.96 16.25
CA THR A 54 1.43 -13.34 16.18
C THR A 54 2.12 -12.69 14.98
N ALA A 55 1.46 -12.73 13.83
CA ALA A 55 1.98 -12.13 12.61
C ALA A 55 2.03 -10.61 12.68
N LEU A 56 1.01 -10.00 13.26
CA LEU A 56 0.98 -8.56 13.49
C LEU A 56 2.11 -8.13 14.42
N ASN A 57 2.27 -8.81 15.55
CA ASN A 57 3.33 -8.52 16.51
C ASN A 57 4.71 -8.63 15.88
N TRP A 58 4.98 -9.72 15.15
CA TRP A 58 6.24 -9.89 14.43
C TRP A 58 6.56 -8.71 13.49
N PHE A 59 5.57 -8.27 12.72
CA PHE A 59 5.74 -7.15 11.80
C PHE A 59 6.07 -5.86 12.54
N VAL A 60 5.30 -5.52 13.56
CA VAL A 60 5.47 -4.27 14.31
C VAL A 60 6.77 -4.29 15.11
N ASP A 61 7.14 -5.42 15.74
CA ASP A 61 8.41 -5.59 16.45
C ASP A 61 9.60 -5.41 15.49
N THR A 62 9.48 -5.91 14.26
CA THR A 62 10.52 -5.73 13.23
C THR A 62 10.69 -4.26 12.84
N LEU A 63 9.59 -3.52 12.63
CA LEU A 63 9.67 -2.08 12.33
C LEU A 63 10.28 -1.30 13.51
N ALA A 64 9.86 -1.61 14.73
CA ALA A 64 10.33 -0.94 15.95
C ALA A 64 11.84 -1.15 16.15
N ALA A 65 12.35 -2.36 15.88
CA ALA A 65 13.78 -2.68 16.02
C ALA A 65 14.69 -1.86 15.08
N HIS A 66 14.15 -1.39 13.94
CA HIS A 66 14.93 -0.65 12.94
C HIS A 66 14.64 0.86 12.93
N ARG A 67 13.81 1.35 13.83
CA ARG A 67 13.54 2.78 13.97
C ARG A 67 14.45 3.42 15.02
N PRO A 68 14.95 4.66 14.79
CA PRO A 68 15.80 5.34 15.76
C PRO A 68 15.05 5.64 17.05
N ASP A 69 15.69 5.37 18.17
CA ASP A 69 15.33 5.99 19.44
C ASP A 69 15.67 7.50 19.36
N ARG A 70 14.71 8.37 19.65
CA ARG A 70 14.93 9.83 19.62
C ARG A 70 16.05 10.28 20.56
N ASP A 71 16.22 9.59 21.67
CA ASP A 71 17.21 9.93 22.69
C ASP A 71 18.64 9.51 22.30
N ALA A 72 18.81 8.57 21.37
CA ALA A 72 20.12 8.14 20.88
C ALA A 72 20.76 9.10 19.86
N MET A 73 20.08 10.18 19.45
CA MET A 73 20.59 11.13 18.44
C MET A 73 21.75 12.04 18.93
N HIS A 74 22.11 12.02 20.22
CA HIS A 74 23.17 12.86 20.78
C HIS A 74 24.56 12.23 20.84
N GLY A 75 24.75 11.03 20.32
CA GLY A 75 26.08 10.39 20.38
C GLY A 75 26.29 9.35 19.28
N LEU A 76 27.21 9.69 18.36
CA LEU A 76 28.02 8.80 17.53
C LEU A 76 27.37 8.08 16.34
N GLY A 77 27.66 8.56 15.15
CA GLY A 77 28.21 7.89 13.97
C GLY A 77 27.86 6.43 13.64
N GLY A 78 26.59 6.05 13.56
CA GLY A 78 26.22 4.75 13.00
C GLY A 78 25.06 4.90 12.00
N LEU A 79 25.36 4.94 10.71
CA LEU A 79 24.40 5.06 9.59
C LEU A 79 23.57 3.78 9.34
N TYR A 80 23.75 2.74 10.14
CA TYR A 80 23.07 1.46 9.95
C TYR A 80 21.88 1.31 10.88
N GLY A 81 20.69 1.12 10.33
CA GLY A 81 19.52 0.61 11.02
C GLY A 81 18.45 1.64 11.42
N ARG A 82 18.38 2.83 10.81
CA ARG A 82 17.45 3.87 11.23
C ARG A 82 16.63 4.42 10.07
N PHE A 83 15.50 3.79 9.83
CA PHE A 83 14.60 4.16 8.75
C PHE A 83 13.31 4.76 9.27
N ASP A 84 12.77 5.75 8.54
CA ASP A 84 11.36 6.08 8.62
C ASP A 84 10.56 5.13 7.71
N TYR A 85 9.27 4.97 8.02
CA TYR A 85 8.40 4.05 7.29
C TYR A 85 7.13 4.74 6.82
N VAL A 86 6.68 4.33 5.64
CA VAL A 86 5.30 4.47 5.19
C VAL A 86 4.73 3.07 5.07
N VAL A 87 3.64 2.78 5.77
CA VAL A 87 3.03 1.46 5.81
C VAL A 87 1.73 1.46 5.02
N VAL A 88 1.56 0.46 4.15
CA VAL A 88 0.30 0.18 3.46
C VAL A 88 -0.12 -1.24 3.78
N HIS A 89 -1.33 -1.46 4.29
CA HIS A 89 -1.82 -2.81 4.50
C HIS A 89 -3.00 -3.17 3.59
N GLY A 90 -3.10 -4.45 3.24
CA GLY A 90 -4.24 -4.99 2.54
C GLY A 90 -5.44 -5.22 3.47
N ALA A 91 -6.62 -5.39 2.90
CA ALA A 91 -7.86 -5.56 3.66
C ALA A 91 -7.94 -6.90 4.43
N GLY A 92 -7.35 -7.96 3.92
CA GLY A 92 -7.41 -9.28 4.53
C GLY A 92 -8.85 -9.74 4.84
N SER A 93 -9.04 -10.44 5.94
CA SER A 93 -10.36 -10.91 6.36
C SER A 93 -11.32 -9.79 6.81
N PHE A 94 -10.81 -8.57 7.00
CA PHE A 94 -11.62 -7.41 7.39
C PHE A 94 -12.32 -6.76 6.19
N GLY A 95 -11.83 -6.89 4.97
CA GLY A 95 -12.48 -6.29 3.81
C GLY A 95 -13.00 -7.30 2.79
N HIS A 96 -12.27 -8.39 2.53
CA HIS A 96 -12.58 -9.32 1.44
C HIS A 96 -13.94 -10.01 1.61
N HIS A 97 -14.30 -10.43 2.83
CA HIS A 97 -15.59 -11.08 3.09
C HIS A 97 -16.75 -10.14 2.79
N THR A 98 -16.69 -8.91 3.30
CA THR A 98 -17.76 -7.93 3.09
C THR A 98 -17.80 -7.45 1.65
N ALA A 99 -16.65 -7.21 1.01
CA ALA A 99 -16.60 -6.86 -0.41
C ALA A 99 -17.23 -7.95 -1.28
N LYS A 100 -16.96 -9.22 -1.00
CA LYS A 100 -17.58 -10.36 -1.70
C LYS A 100 -19.09 -10.45 -1.45
N GLU A 101 -19.54 -10.29 -0.21
CA GLU A 101 -20.94 -10.31 0.22
C GLU A 101 -21.79 -9.30 -0.60
N PHE A 102 -21.22 -8.11 -0.84
CA PHE A 102 -21.90 -7.03 -1.56
C PHE A 102 -21.48 -6.91 -3.04
N GLY A 103 -20.74 -7.88 -3.58
CA GLY A 103 -20.33 -7.89 -4.99
C GLY A 103 -19.40 -6.73 -5.38
N LEU A 104 -18.69 -6.12 -4.42
CA LEU A 104 -17.74 -5.04 -4.69
C LEU A 104 -16.53 -5.61 -5.43
N LYS A 105 -16.21 -5.00 -6.57
CA LYS A 105 -15.03 -5.30 -7.38
C LYS A 105 -14.18 -4.05 -7.50
N GLY A 106 -13.06 -4.14 -8.23
CA GLY A 106 -12.35 -2.95 -8.72
C GLY A 106 -13.36 -2.03 -9.41
N ALA A 107 -13.02 -0.75 -9.62
CA ALA A 107 -13.94 0.30 -10.12
C ALA A 107 -15.09 -0.23 -10.99
N SER A 108 -16.24 -0.38 -10.39
CA SER A 108 -17.45 -0.79 -11.10
C SER A 108 -18.24 0.47 -11.39
N THR A 109 -18.48 0.73 -12.66
CA THR A 109 -19.58 1.61 -13.04
C THR A 109 -20.86 0.97 -12.49
N PRO A 110 -21.74 1.70 -11.79
CA PRO A 110 -23.05 1.16 -11.48
C PRO A 110 -23.70 0.72 -12.79
N PRO A 111 -24.55 -0.29 -12.78
CA PRO A 111 -25.39 -0.56 -13.93
C PRO A 111 -26.04 0.76 -14.33
N ALA A 112 -25.94 1.09 -15.60
CA ALA A 112 -26.40 2.36 -16.14
C ALA A 112 -27.81 2.66 -15.63
N ALA A 113 -27.92 3.58 -14.69
CA ALA A 113 -29.20 4.04 -14.14
C ALA A 113 -29.66 5.27 -14.93
N GLU A 114 -29.37 5.31 -16.21
CA GLU A 114 -29.91 6.32 -17.11
C GLU A 114 -30.77 5.63 -18.19
N GLU A 115 -31.95 5.20 -17.79
CA GLU A 115 -33.08 5.23 -18.72
C GLU A 115 -33.33 6.72 -19.04
N PRO A 116 -33.47 7.09 -20.32
CA PRO A 116 -33.75 8.48 -20.73
C PRO A 116 -35.05 9.05 -20.15
N SER A 117 -35.85 8.23 -19.47
CA SER A 117 -37.14 8.58 -18.89
C SER A 117 -37.09 9.18 -17.48
N GLY A 118 -35.94 9.23 -16.83
CA GLY A 118 -35.82 9.77 -15.43
C GLY A 118 -36.54 8.92 -14.38
N ILE A 119 -37.11 7.76 -14.75
CA ILE A 119 -37.81 6.85 -13.83
C ILE A 119 -36.81 5.85 -13.28
N VAL A 120 -36.28 6.11 -12.07
CA VAL A 120 -35.44 5.15 -11.32
C VAL A 120 -36.35 4.02 -10.84
N ASN A 121 -36.21 2.84 -11.41
CA ASN A 121 -37.00 1.67 -11.01
C ASN A 121 -36.51 1.13 -9.64
N GLU A 122 -37.32 0.30 -8.99
CA GLU A 122 -37.04 -0.23 -7.65
C GLU A 122 -35.77 -1.10 -7.62
N GLN A 123 -35.48 -1.84 -8.69
CA GLN A 123 -34.26 -2.65 -8.82
C GLN A 123 -32.99 -1.78 -8.85
N SER A 124 -33.02 -0.66 -9.56
CA SER A 124 -31.91 0.31 -9.60
C SER A 124 -31.67 0.95 -8.23
N ARG A 125 -32.74 1.29 -7.51
CA ARG A 125 -32.66 1.82 -6.13
C ARG A 125 -32.06 0.80 -5.17
N GLN A 126 -32.49 -0.45 -5.23
CA GLN A 126 -31.98 -1.54 -4.40
C GLN A 126 -30.52 -1.83 -4.75
N GLY A 127 -30.14 -1.84 -6.02
CA GLY A 127 -28.77 -2.00 -6.47
C GLY A 127 -27.85 -0.90 -5.94
N HIS A 128 -28.27 0.36 -6.01
CA HIS A 128 -27.54 1.49 -5.46
C HIS A 128 -27.41 1.42 -3.94
N PHE A 129 -28.48 1.07 -3.23
CA PHE A 129 -28.45 0.88 -1.77
C PHE A 129 -27.48 -0.24 -1.38
N ASN A 130 -27.48 -1.35 -2.08
CA ASN A 130 -26.56 -2.46 -1.81
C ASN A 130 -25.09 -2.04 -2.03
N LEU A 131 -24.80 -1.31 -3.11
CA LEU A 131 -23.46 -0.78 -3.36
C LEU A 131 -23.00 0.14 -2.24
N THR A 132 -23.79 1.14 -1.89
CA THR A 132 -23.42 2.14 -0.86
C THR A 132 -23.31 1.52 0.53
N MET A 133 -24.21 0.60 0.88
CA MET A 133 -24.14 -0.14 2.13
C MET A 133 -22.91 -1.07 2.17
N GLY A 134 -22.62 -1.75 1.06
CA GLY A 134 -21.44 -2.61 0.92
C GLY A 134 -20.15 -1.81 1.08
N MET A 135 -20.06 -0.65 0.43
CA MET A 135 -18.94 0.27 0.59
C MET A 135 -18.76 0.72 2.05
N SER A 136 -19.84 1.15 2.69
CA SER A 136 -19.80 1.62 4.09
C SER A 136 -19.34 0.54 5.06
N LYS A 137 -19.87 -0.67 4.94
CA LYS A 137 -19.49 -1.82 5.79
C LYS A 137 -18.06 -2.27 5.52
N THR A 138 -17.63 -2.33 4.26
CA THR A 138 -16.28 -2.76 3.90
C THR A 138 -15.25 -1.75 4.43
N ARG A 139 -15.52 -0.45 4.26
CA ARG A 139 -14.66 0.61 4.78
C ARG A 139 -14.55 0.58 6.29
N LEU A 140 -15.66 0.45 7.01
CA LEU A 140 -15.68 0.34 8.47
C LEU A 140 -14.80 -0.84 8.94
N SER A 141 -14.93 -1.99 8.31
CA SER A 141 -14.16 -3.19 8.64
C SER A 141 -12.66 -2.99 8.39
N VAL A 142 -12.27 -2.44 7.24
CA VAL A 142 -10.85 -2.19 6.92
C VAL A 142 -10.25 -1.12 7.84
N GLN A 143 -10.99 -0.07 8.18
CA GLN A 143 -10.56 0.94 9.15
C GLN A 143 -10.38 0.34 10.55
N THR A 144 -11.17 -0.67 10.92
CA THR A 144 -10.97 -1.42 12.16
C THR A 144 -9.61 -2.12 12.17
N LEU A 145 -9.23 -2.80 11.08
CA LEU A 145 -7.88 -3.40 10.95
C LEU A 145 -6.78 -2.34 11.02
N ASN A 146 -6.97 -1.20 10.33
CA ASN A 146 -6.02 -0.09 10.38
C ASN A 146 -5.80 0.40 11.81
N ARG A 147 -6.88 0.62 12.56
CA ARG A 147 -6.83 1.04 13.96
C ARG A 147 -6.06 0.04 14.84
N LEU A 148 -6.29 -1.27 14.65
CA LEU A 148 -5.57 -2.32 15.40
C LEU A 148 -4.07 -2.32 15.09
N LEU A 149 -3.69 -2.15 13.83
CA LEU A 149 -2.29 -2.03 13.43
C LEU A 149 -1.64 -0.77 14.00
N VAL A 150 -2.28 0.39 13.87
CA VAL A 150 -1.79 1.67 14.43
C VAL A 150 -1.63 1.57 15.94
N GLN A 151 -2.59 0.98 16.65
CA GLN A 151 -2.52 0.76 18.09
C GLN A 151 -1.30 -0.10 18.45
N ALA A 152 -1.11 -1.23 17.79
CA ALA A 152 0.03 -2.12 18.03
C ALA A 152 1.39 -1.42 17.76
N MET A 153 1.44 -0.52 16.78
CA MET A 153 2.63 0.31 16.49
C MET A 153 2.89 1.33 17.61
N ILE A 154 1.86 2.03 18.08
CA ILE A 154 1.98 3.01 19.17
C ILE A 154 2.44 2.35 20.47
N GLU A 155 1.93 1.15 20.78
CA GLU A 155 2.35 0.36 21.95
C GLU A 155 3.84 0.00 21.92
N ARG A 156 4.49 0.07 20.73
CA ARG A 156 5.93 -0.13 20.54
C ARG A 156 6.70 1.16 20.24
N ASN A 157 6.17 2.28 20.70
CA ASN A 157 6.74 3.62 20.55
C ASN A 157 6.98 4.06 19.08
N LEU A 158 6.24 3.49 18.13
CA LEU A 158 6.18 3.98 16.76
C LEU A 158 5.06 5.03 16.67
N PRO A 159 5.34 6.32 16.35
CA PRO A 159 4.31 7.36 16.26
C PRO A 159 3.48 7.20 14.98
N ALA A 160 2.73 6.12 14.92
CA ALA A 160 1.91 5.75 13.79
C ALA A 160 0.60 6.57 13.75
N VAL A 161 0.15 6.87 12.53
CA VAL A 161 -1.13 7.55 12.28
C VAL A 161 -1.84 6.88 11.11
N GLY A 162 -3.12 6.54 11.31
CA GLY A 162 -3.97 5.99 10.24
C GLY A 162 -4.32 7.05 9.22
N VAL A 163 -4.16 6.72 7.94
CA VAL A 163 -4.47 7.58 6.81
C VAL A 163 -5.44 6.86 5.89
N SER A 164 -6.66 7.39 5.75
CA SER A 164 -7.60 6.88 4.75
C SER A 164 -7.25 7.45 3.37
N PRO A 165 -7.01 6.61 2.36
CA PRO A 165 -6.66 7.09 1.01
C PRO A 165 -7.84 7.72 0.27
N CYS A 166 -9.07 7.50 0.74
CA CYS A 166 -10.29 8.01 0.11
C CYS A 166 -10.84 9.23 0.85
N PHE A 167 -10.00 10.23 1.10
CA PHE A 167 -10.41 11.44 1.80
C PHE A 167 -10.56 12.61 0.82
N GLY A 168 -11.77 13.12 0.68
CA GLY A 168 -12.05 14.45 0.14
C GLY A 168 -12.20 14.60 -1.38
N SER A 169 -11.59 13.78 -2.19
CA SER A 169 -11.76 13.84 -3.65
C SER A 169 -12.22 12.50 -4.20
N PRO A 170 -13.17 12.48 -5.16
CA PRO A 170 -13.46 11.26 -5.91
C PRO A 170 -12.17 10.83 -6.63
N ILE A 171 -11.75 9.59 -6.39
CA ILE A 171 -10.63 9.02 -7.13
C ILE A 171 -11.08 8.85 -8.57
N VAL A 172 -10.59 9.74 -9.43
CA VAL A 172 -10.83 9.64 -10.87
C VAL A 172 -10.05 8.44 -11.38
N GLN A 173 -10.80 7.52 -11.95
CA GLN A 173 -10.40 6.28 -12.63
C GLN A 173 -8.90 6.00 -12.81
N SER A 174 -8.48 4.86 -12.28
CA SER A 174 -7.43 3.93 -12.75
C SER A 174 -5.95 4.31 -12.72
N HIS A 175 -5.52 5.56 -12.60
CA HIS A 175 -4.10 5.91 -12.79
C HIS A 175 -3.42 6.66 -11.63
N GLY A 176 -4.04 6.75 -10.45
CA GLY A 176 -3.38 7.31 -9.26
C GLY A 176 -3.40 8.84 -9.15
N ASP A 177 -3.88 9.58 -10.15
CA ASP A 177 -3.91 11.05 -10.12
C ASP A 177 -4.81 11.62 -8.99
N GLY A 178 -5.82 10.86 -8.56
CA GLY A 178 -6.67 11.21 -7.41
C GLY A 178 -6.02 11.01 -6.04
N LEU A 179 -4.79 10.50 -5.98
CA LEU A 179 -4.06 10.29 -4.72
C LEU A 179 -3.04 11.38 -4.40
N ARG A 180 -2.99 12.47 -5.16
CA ARG A 180 -2.04 13.57 -4.94
C ARG A 180 -2.15 14.15 -3.53
N ASP A 181 -3.36 14.45 -3.05
CA ASP A 181 -3.59 14.99 -1.70
C ASP A 181 -3.13 14.00 -0.60
N VAL A 182 -3.25 12.70 -0.89
CA VAL A 182 -2.75 11.64 0.00
C VAL A 182 -1.23 11.64 0.03
N VAL A 183 -0.57 11.78 -1.12
CA VAL A 183 0.89 11.88 -1.24
C VAL A 183 1.40 13.09 -0.44
N ASP A 184 0.81 14.26 -0.62
CA ASP A 184 1.18 15.48 0.10
C ASP A 184 0.98 15.32 1.61
N SER A 185 -0.10 14.67 2.02
CA SER A 185 -0.36 14.36 3.44
C SER A 185 0.70 13.43 4.02
N VAL A 186 1.09 12.38 3.29
CA VAL A 186 2.14 11.44 3.69
C VAL A 186 3.47 12.17 3.85
N VAL A 187 3.86 13.02 2.90
CA VAL A 187 5.10 13.82 2.97
C VAL A 187 5.09 14.72 4.21
N ASN A 188 3.99 15.43 4.47
CA ASN A 188 3.88 16.31 5.63
C ASN A 188 3.96 15.54 6.96
N MET A 189 3.38 14.35 7.05
CA MET A 189 3.48 13.49 8.24
C MET A 189 4.92 13.01 8.47
N LEU A 190 5.62 12.60 7.41
CA LEU A 190 7.03 12.19 7.50
C LEU A 190 7.93 13.34 7.98
N ARG A 191 7.69 14.59 7.51
CA ARG A 191 8.45 15.77 7.95
C ARG A 191 8.42 16.00 9.46
N ILE A 192 7.30 15.70 10.10
CA ILE A 192 7.16 15.85 11.56
C ILE A 192 7.47 14.55 12.32
N GLY A 193 7.93 13.51 11.62
CA GLY A 193 8.38 12.23 12.20
C GLY A 193 7.26 11.25 12.54
N LEU A 194 6.06 11.41 11.97
CA LEU A 194 5.00 10.40 12.06
C LEU A 194 5.27 9.24 11.08
N VAL A 195 4.67 8.10 11.37
CA VAL A 195 4.60 6.93 10.48
C VAL A 195 3.21 6.84 9.88
N PRO A 196 3.00 7.23 8.61
CA PRO A 196 1.72 7.09 7.95
C PRO A 196 1.37 5.62 7.73
N VAL A 197 0.16 5.21 8.10
CA VAL A 197 -0.37 3.85 7.93
C VAL A 197 -1.62 3.91 7.07
N LEU A 198 -1.46 3.57 5.79
CA LEU A 198 -2.54 3.55 4.81
C LEU A 198 -3.12 2.14 4.67
N HIS A 199 -4.27 2.04 4.05
CA HIS A 199 -4.95 0.77 3.81
C HIS A 199 -5.63 0.72 2.45
N GLY A 200 -5.76 -0.48 1.86
CA GLY A 200 -6.71 -0.67 0.78
C GLY A 200 -8.11 -0.29 1.24
N ASP A 201 -8.88 0.38 0.40
CA ASP A 201 -10.16 0.97 0.81
C ASP A 201 -11.22 0.77 -0.26
N VAL A 202 -12.41 1.27 -0.02
CA VAL A 202 -13.47 1.45 -1.00
C VAL A 202 -13.72 2.93 -1.18
N CYS A 203 -13.74 3.36 -2.43
CA CYS A 203 -13.81 4.77 -2.78
C CYS A 203 -14.90 5.04 -3.80
N PRO A 204 -15.54 6.22 -3.76
CA PRO A 204 -16.41 6.64 -4.86
C PRO A 204 -15.57 6.86 -6.12
N TYR A 205 -16.11 6.45 -7.26
CA TYR A 205 -15.54 6.67 -8.60
C TYR A 205 -16.54 7.43 -9.46
N GLY A 206 -16.06 8.49 -10.11
CA GLY A 206 -16.94 9.32 -10.93
C GLY A 206 -18.13 9.89 -10.15
N THR A 207 -19.25 10.10 -10.84
CA THR A 207 -20.44 10.77 -10.28
C THR A 207 -21.40 9.83 -9.54
N HIS A 208 -21.41 8.52 -9.86
CA HIS A 208 -22.42 7.60 -9.33
C HIS A 208 -21.91 6.20 -8.98
N GLY A 209 -20.60 5.98 -9.05
CA GLY A 209 -20.01 4.67 -8.83
C GLY A 209 -19.10 4.60 -7.62
N GLY A 210 -18.65 3.40 -7.35
CA GLY A 210 -17.65 3.14 -6.31
C GLY A 210 -17.03 1.77 -6.49
N GLY A 211 -15.92 1.55 -5.85
CA GLY A 211 -15.23 0.27 -5.92
C GLY A 211 -14.01 0.20 -5.02
N ILE A 212 -13.27 -0.89 -5.17
CA ILE A 212 -12.10 -1.18 -4.35
C ILE A 212 -10.90 -0.38 -4.85
N LEU A 213 -10.28 0.38 -3.95
CA LEU A 213 -8.95 0.93 -4.10
C LEU A 213 -7.95 -0.05 -3.48
N SER A 214 -7.17 -0.72 -4.31
CA SER A 214 -6.22 -1.71 -3.82
C SER A 214 -5.01 -1.07 -3.13
N GLY A 215 -4.42 -1.79 -2.16
CA GLY A 215 -3.16 -1.36 -1.57
C GLY A 215 -2.01 -1.31 -2.60
N ASP A 216 -2.05 -2.11 -3.67
CA ASP A 216 -1.05 -2.07 -4.75
C ASP A 216 -1.14 -0.75 -5.54
N THR A 217 -2.36 -0.25 -5.82
CA THR A 217 -2.57 1.07 -6.44
C THR A 217 -2.00 2.20 -5.57
N ILE A 218 -2.20 2.12 -4.25
CA ILE A 218 -1.65 3.10 -3.31
C ILE A 218 -0.12 3.05 -3.31
N MET A 219 0.47 1.84 -3.29
CA MET A 219 1.93 1.66 -3.40
C MET A 219 2.49 2.26 -4.67
N THR A 220 1.82 2.03 -5.82
CA THR A 220 2.22 2.61 -7.11
C THR A 220 2.18 4.14 -7.05
N ALA A 221 1.10 4.72 -6.56
CA ALA A 221 0.97 6.18 -6.47
C ALA A 221 2.04 6.81 -5.58
N LEU A 222 2.27 6.24 -4.39
CA LEU A 222 3.31 6.71 -3.47
C LEU A 222 4.71 6.51 -4.07
N GLY A 223 5.00 5.32 -4.59
CA GLY A 223 6.31 4.98 -5.12
C GLY A 223 6.69 5.73 -6.40
N LYS A 224 5.71 6.20 -7.18
CA LYS A 224 5.94 7.08 -8.35
C LYS A 224 6.16 8.53 -7.95
N SER A 225 5.52 8.97 -6.88
CA SER A 225 5.53 10.39 -6.45
C SER A 225 6.61 10.72 -5.44
N ILE A 226 7.10 9.74 -4.70
CA ILE A 226 8.08 9.89 -3.61
C ILE A 226 9.24 8.93 -3.86
N SER A 227 10.47 9.44 -3.84
CA SER A 227 11.67 8.61 -3.89
C SER A 227 11.93 7.98 -2.52
N PHE A 228 11.79 6.68 -2.43
CA PHE A 228 12.09 5.90 -1.23
C PHE A 228 13.48 5.29 -1.30
N TYR A 229 14.11 5.02 -0.15
CA TYR A 229 15.35 4.25 -0.07
C TYR A 229 15.16 2.86 -0.67
N ARG A 230 14.02 2.21 -0.36
CA ARG A 230 13.54 0.97 -0.99
C ARG A 230 12.04 0.81 -0.79
N VAL A 231 11.47 -0.09 -1.57
CA VAL A 231 10.08 -0.53 -1.44
C VAL A 231 10.05 -2.00 -1.08
N VAL A 232 9.21 -2.41 -0.13
CA VAL A 232 9.12 -3.80 0.33
C VAL A 232 7.67 -4.29 0.26
N PHE A 233 7.43 -5.35 -0.49
CA PHE A 233 6.17 -6.09 -0.47
C PHE A 233 6.32 -7.32 0.40
N ILE A 234 5.63 -7.36 1.53
CA ILE A 234 5.56 -8.52 2.41
C ILE A 234 4.33 -9.35 2.04
N THR A 235 4.56 -10.60 1.70
CA THR A 235 3.55 -11.54 1.18
C THR A 235 3.59 -12.88 1.92
N ASP A 236 2.77 -13.83 1.49
CA ASP A 236 2.72 -15.20 1.99
C ASP A 236 3.63 -16.18 1.21
N VAL A 237 4.37 -15.67 0.21
CA VAL A 237 5.36 -16.42 -0.57
C VAL A 237 6.73 -15.74 -0.53
N ASP A 238 7.82 -16.47 -0.84
CA ASP A 238 9.19 -15.94 -0.70
C ASP A 238 9.55 -14.87 -1.72
N GLY A 239 8.80 -14.79 -2.81
CA GLY A 239 9.01 -13.83 -3.89
C GLY A 239 8.24 -14.21 -5.13
N VAL A 240 8.79 -13.87 -6.27
CA VAL A 240 8.30 -14.17 -7.62
C VAL A 240 8.83 -15.52 -8.04
N TYR A 241 7.98 -16.39 -8.55
CA TYR A 241 8.39 -17.69 -9.11
C TYR A 241 8.18 -17.71 -10.62
N ASN A 242 8.93 -18.55 -11.32
CA ASN A 242 8.77 -18.77 -12.76
C ASN A 242 7.47 -19.52 -13.11
N SER A 243 6.84 -20.20 -12.14
CA SER A 243 5.53 -20.85 -12.23
C SER A 243 4.85 -20.84 -10.86
N ASP A 244 3.56 -21.22 -10.76
CA ASP A 244 2.86 -21.25 -9.45
C ASP A 244 3.41 -22.41 -8.58
N PRO A 245 4.15 -22.14 -7.49
CA PRO A 245 4.78 -23.18 -6.66
C PRO A 245 3.77 -24.08 -5.94
N ARG A 246 2.49 -23.75 -5.95
CA ARG A 246 1.41 -24.59 -5.38
C ARG A 246 0.92 -25.63 -6.37
N LYS A 247 1.12 -25.38 -7.67
CA LYS A 247 0.69 -26.27 -8.75
C LYS A 247 1.86 -27.02 -9.39
N ASP A 248 3.04 -26.42 -9.33
CA ASP A 248 4.26 -26.93 -9.96
C ASP A 248 5.37 -27.03 -8.90
N SER A 249 5.73 -28.26 -8.55
CA SER A 249 6.81 -28.54 -7.58
C SER A 249 8.22 -28.20 -8.12
N THR A 250 8.34 -27.91 -9.42
CA THR A 250 9.59 -27.48 -10.07
C THR A 250 9.71 -25.96 -10.16
N ALA A 251 8.73 -25.22 -9.60
CA ALA A 251 8.76 -23.77 -9.58
C ALA A 251 10.00 -23.24 -8.86
N GLU A 252 10.74 -22.40 -9.54
CA GLU A 252 11.95 -21.76 -9.03
C GLU A 252 11.70 -20.28 -8.69
N LEU A 253 12.31 -19.84 -7.59
CA LEU A 253 12.27 -18.44 -7.18
C LEU A 253 13.12 -17.59 -8.14
N VAL A 254 12.52 -16.57 -8.72
CA VAL A 254 13.22 -15.57 -9.53
C VAL A 254 13.88 -14.56 -8.59
N SER A 255 15.18 -14.64 -8.41
CA SER A 255 15.91 -13.78 -7.47
C SER A 255 15.96 -12.31 -7.91
N THR A 256 16.01 -12.05 -9.22
CA THR A 256 16.08 -10.69 -9.76
C THR A 256 15.20 -10.54 -10.99
N VAL A 257 14.40 -9.49 -10.98
CA VAL A 257 13.59 -9.06 -12.13
C VAL A 257 14.14 -7.73 -12.63
N HIS A 258 14.53 -7.68 -13.88
CA HIS A 258 15.00 -6.49 -14.56
C HIS A 258 13.86 -5.80 -15.29
N VAL A 259 13.79 -4.48 -15.13
CA VAL A 259 12.78 -3.63 -15.77
C VAL A 259 13.45 -2.66 -16.73
N GLY A 260 13.00 -2.63 -17.96
CA GLY A 260 13.48 -1.69 -18.98
C GLY A 260 13.08 -0.24 -18.69
N PRO A 261 13.68 0.71 -19.42
CA PRO A 261 13.35 2.14 -19.27
C PRO A 261 11.88 2.48 -19.56
N ASP A 262 11.23 1.68 -20.36
CA ASP A 262 9.80 1.79 -20.75
C ASP A 262 8.84 1.10 -19.76
N GLY A 263 9.38 0.46 -18.70
CA GLY A 263 8.60 -0.32 -17.74
C GLY A 263 8.38 -1.77 -18.12
N THR A 264 8.93 -2.22 -19.27
CA THR A 264 8.84 -3.62 -19.72
C THR A 264 9.65 -4.53 -18.80
N VAL A 265 9.05 -5.63 -18.35
CA VAL A 265 9.77 -6.68 -17.63
C VAL A 265 10.63 -7.46 -18.61
N LEU A 266 11.95 -7.41 -18.44
CA LEU A 266 12.94 -8.05 -19.31
C LEU A 266 13.28 -9.47 -18.89
N THR A 267 12.99 -9.84 -17.65
CA THR A 267 13.21 -11.19 -17.11
C THR A 267 12.02 -12.07 -17.48
N GLU A 268 12.29 -13.26 -17.99
CA GLU A 268 11.22 -14.23 -18.27
C GLU A 268 10.56 -14.67 -16.96
N VAL A 269 9.34 -14.22 -16.77
CA VAL A 269 8.49 -14.60 -15.65
C VAL A 269 7.17 -15.07 -16.23
N ASN A 270 6.89 -16.37 -16.14
CA ASN A 270 5.61 -16.92 -16.54
C ASN A 270 4.56 -16.55 -15.49
N ALA A 271 3.96 -15.38 -15.64
CA ALA A 271 2.86 -14.92 -14.82
C ALA A 271 1.61 -15.76 -15.17
N SER A 272 1.49 -16.94 -14.54
CA SER A 272 0.24 -17.69 -14.61
C SER A 272 -0.80 -16.97 -13.77
N GLU A 273 -1.96 -16.70 -14.35
CA GLU A 273 -3.12 -16.12 -13.65
C GLU A 273 -3.35 -16.86 -12.33
N SER A 274 -3.30 -16.15 -11.22
CA SER A 274 -3.59 -16.72 -9.91
C SER A 274 -5.09 -17.01 -9.83
N SER A 275 -5.45 -18.25 -10.12
CA SER A 275 -6.84 -18.77 -10.03
C SER A 275 -7.25 -18.98 -8.57
N HIS A 276 -7.18 -17.96 -7.73
CA HIS A 276 -7.86 -18.00 -6.43
C HIS A 276 -9.25 -17.38 -6.58
N GLU A 277 -10.29 -18.19 -6.40
CA GLU A 277 -11.71 -17.75 -6.29
C GLU A 277 -11.93 -16.67 -5.21
N HIS A 278 -10.92 -16.38 -4.38
CA HIS A 278 -10.98 -15.42 -3.28
C HIS A 278 -10.05 -14.21 -3.44
N ASP A 279 -9.21 -14.13 -4.47
CA ASP A 279 -8.35 -12.96 -4.70
C ASP A 279 -9.03 -11.97 -5.65
N VAL A 280 -9.80 -11.08 -5.07
CA VAL A 280 -10.55 -10.02 -5.79
C VAL A 280 -9.61 -8.94 -6.34
N THR A 281 -8.29 -9.01 -6.04
CA THR A 281 -7.31 -7.95 -6.32
C THR A 281 -6.19 -8.34 -7.29
N GLY A 282 -6.25 -9.52 -7.93
CA GLY A 282 -5.32 -9.87 -9.02
C GLY A 282 -3.89 -10.21 -8.58
N GLY A 283 -3.73 -10.87 -7.48
CA GLY A 283 -2.54 -11.66 -7.06
C GLY A 283 -1.15 -11.12 -7.40
N PHE A 284 -0.36 -11.97 -7.98
CA PHE A 284 1.07 -11.80 -8.25
C PHE A 284 1.36 -10.81 -9.40
N GLU A 285 0.64 -10.91 -10.52
CA GLU A 285 0.81 -10.05 -11.70
C GLU A 285 0.64 -8.56 -11.35
N THR A 286 -0.36 -8.24 -10.52
CA THR A 286 -0.59 -6.86 -10.05
C THR A 286 0.59 -6.34 -9.23
N LYS A 287 1.23 -7.17 -8.39
CA LYS A 287 2.41 -6.76 -7.60
C LYS A 287 3.63 -6.53 -8.47
N LEU A 288 3.87 -7.40 -9.45
CA LEU A 288 4.97 -7.25 -10.38
C LEU A 288 4.80 -6.00 -11.24
N ARG A 289 3.61 -5.75 -11.76
CA ARG A 289 3.30 -4.52 -12.48
C ARG A 289 3.51 -3.28 -11.62
N CYS A 290 3.02 -3.28 -10.39
CA CYS A 290 3.22 -2.20 -9.43
C CYS A 290 4.72 -1.96 -9.17
N ALA A 291 5.49 -3.02 -8.92
CA ALA A 291 6.94 -2.93 -8.71
C ALA A 291 7.64 -2.36 -9.94
N SER A 292 7.29 -2.82 -11.15
CA SER A 292 7.85 -2.34 -12.40
C SER A 292 7.58 -0.85 -12.63
N GLU A 293 6.34 -0.39 -12.39
CA GLU A 293 5.99 1.02 -12.50
C GLU A 293 6.77 1.90 -11.50
N ILE A 294 6.98 1.44 -10.27
CA ILE A 294 7.76 2.17 -9.26
C ILE A 294 9.23 2.27 -9.70
N VAL A 295 9.83 1.15 -10.10
CA VAL A 295 11.22 1.07 -10.55
C VAL A 295 11.46 1.94 -11.78
N GLN A 296 10.53 1.92 -12.73
CA GLN A 296 10.59 2.74 -13.94
C GLN A 296 10.68 4.24 -13.62
N HIS A 297 9.88 4.73 -12.64
CA HIS A 297 9.76 6.16 -12.36
C HIS A 297 10.90 6.68 -11.46
N ASN A 298 11.28 5.95 -10.43
CA ASN A 298 12.14 6.49 -9.37
C ASN A 298 13.47 5.74 -9.19
N ASN A 299 13.78 4.75 -10.02
CA ASN A 299 15.00 3.92 -9.88
C ASN A 299 15.17 3.33 -8.47
N THR A 300 14.05 3.13 -7.75
CA THR A 300 14.03 2.59 -6.40
C THR A 300 13.98 1.06 -6.47
N THR A 301 14.84 0.38 -5.75
CA THR A 301 14.79 -1.09 -5.67
C THR A 301 13.55 -1.55 -4.90
N VAL A 302 12.84 -2.53 -5.47
CA VAL A 302 11.67 -3.16 -4.86
C VAL A 302 12.00 -4.59 -4.46
N TYR A 303 11.67 -4.97 -3.23
CA TYR A 303 11.81 -6.34 -2.73
C TYR A 303 10.44 -6.98 -2.51
N VAL A 304 10.30 -8.23 -2.92
CA VAL A 304 9.17 -9.09 -2.57
C VAL A 304 9.68 -10.19 -1.67
N VAL A 305 9.15 -10.27 -0.45
CA VAL A 305 9.63 -11.16 0.61
C VAL A 305 8.48 -11.82 1.36
N ARG A 306 8.76 -12.99 1.96
CA ARG A 306 7.79 -13.69 2.77
C ARG A 306 7.73 -13.14 4.19
N HIS A 307 6.52 -12.94 4.68
CA HIS A 307 6.27 -12.59 6.08
C HIS A 307 6.90 -13.61 7.05
N GLY A 308 7.45 -13.11 8.18
CA GLY A 308 7.98 -13.97 9.22
C GLY A 308 9.41 -14.50 8.98
N THR A 309 10.06 -14.13 7.87
CA THR A 309 11.41 -14.62 7.50
C THR A 309 12.52 -13.67 7.90
N VAL A 310 13.75 -14.19 7.90
CA VAL A 310 14.97 -13.38 8.05
C VAL A 310 15.07 -12.37 6.91
N SER A 311 14.79 -12.79 5.68
CA SER A 311 14.83 -11.92 4.49
C SER A 311 13.90 -10.73 4.60
N ALA A 312 12.70 -10.92 5.18
CA ALA A 312 11.80 -9.79 5.42
C ALA A 312 12.37 -8.83 6.48
N LYS A 313 13.06 -9.32 7.52
CA LYS A 313 13.78 -8.45 8.47
C LYS A 313 14.89 -7.69 7.80
N GLN A 314 15.72 -8.36 6.99
CA GLN A 314 16.80 -7.73 6.21
C GLN A 314 16.26 -6.63 5.28
N ALA A 315 15.18 -6.93 4.54
CA ALA A 315 14.55 -5.96 3.66
C ALA A 315 14.02 -4.74 4.42
N LEU A 316 13.36 -4.94 5.57
CA LEU A 316 12.85 -3.86 6.42
C LEU A 316 13.96 -3.12 7.17
N GLY A 317 15.05 -3.79 7.50
CA GLY A 317 16.23 -3.21 8.13
C GLY A 317 17.16 -2.44 7.17
N GLY A 318 16.82 -2.41 5.88
CA GLY A 318 17.64 -1.71 4.89
C GLY A 318 18.97 -2.38 4.60
N GLU A 319 19.13 -3.68 4.91
CA GLU A 319 20.36 -4.41 4.66
C GLU A 319 20.68 -4.48 3.16
N PRO A 320 21.94 -4.38 2.76
CA PRO A 320 22.31 -4.37 1.34
C PRO A 320 22.00 -5.69 0.64
N ASN A 321 22.05 -6.80 1.37
CA ASN A 321 21.76 -8.14 0.87
C ASN A 321 20.49 -8.68 1.56
N VAL A 322 19.60 -9.27 0.76
CA VAL A 322 18.40 -9.97 1.23
C VAL A 322 18.48 -11.39 0.70
N ASP A 323 18.55 -12.37 1.60
CA ASP A 323 18.95 -13.75 1.26
C ASP A 323 17.97 -14.45 0.32
N VAL A 324 16.68 -14.48 0.70
CA VAL A 324 15.61 -15.13 -0.07
C VAL A 324 14.54 -14.11 -0.39
N ALA A 325 14.58 -13.58 -1.59
CA ALA A 325 13.68 -12.55 -2.05
C ALA A 325 13.64 -12.48 -3.58
N THR A 326 12.65 -11.82 -4.13
CA THR A 326 12.76 -11.25 -5.47
C THR A 326 13.09 -9.77 -5.37
N MET A 327 14.16 -9.37 -6.01
CA MET A 327 14.56 -7.98 -6.19
C MET A 327 14.11 -7.51 -7.58
N VAL A 328 13.31 -6.46 -7.64
CA VAL A 328 12.93 -5.80 -8.89
C VAL A 328 13.71 -4.50 -9.01
N GLN A 329 14.44 -4.34 -10.09
CA GLN A 329 15.31 -3.19 -10.31
C GLN A 329 15.36 -2.77 -11.78
N ARG A 330 15.76 -1.53 -12.02
CA ARG A 330 15.96 -1.02 -13.38
C ARG A 330 17.16 -1.70 -14.01
N SER A 331 17.02 -2.10 -15.28
CA SER A 331 18.15 -2.48 -16.10
C SER A 331 18.99 -1.25 -16.43
N ASN A 332 20.30 -1.36 -16.28
CA ASN A 332 21.26 -0.30 -16.65
C ASN A 332 21.32 -0.12 -18.15
#